data_91c776193baba7a72bb7c27ec3523d56
#
_entry.id   91c776193baba7a72bb7c27ec3523d56
#
_cell.length_a   1.000
_cell.length_b   1.000
_cell.length_c   1.000
_cell.angle_alpha   90.00
_cell.angle_beta   90.00
_cell.angle_gamma   90.00
#
_symmetry.space_group_name_H-M   'P 1'
#
loop_
_entity.id
_entity.type
_entity.pdbx_description
1 polymer ?
#
loop_
_entity_poly.entity_id
_entity_poly.type
_entity_poly.pdbx_seq_one_letter_code
_entity_poly.pdbx_strand_id
1 'polypeptide(L)'
;MCKGRQISNPVFPKWLVPGSVIVMCFSVWSSSAWAYRPFDGTDAAVAAPGELEIELQPAGRLRESGTTSLVAPATVINYGLSEGWEAVLEGQGQTPLSPSGPTSLTAAGAFLKHVLQPGSLQDKAGPSIATEFGVLLPDSTGNSGVGASLAGIVSQRWDWGTIHLNAETALTRDHHADVFVGGIIEGPSKWTVRPVAELFYEKDFGQFETISALVGLIWRVRHNLSFDVGLRHALTNGHPLNEIRAGLTFGFPLRMFGEHSQPPR
;
A
#
# COMPACT_ATOMS: atom_id res chain seq x y z
N MET A 1 -33.06 -60.63 -40.10
CA MET A 1 -33.50 -60.70 -38.70
C MET A 1 -32.36 -60.19 -37.88
N CYS A 2 -32.39 -58.89 -37.44
CA CYS A 2 -31.64 -58.43 -36.32
C CYS A 2 -32.28 -57.11 -35.88
N LYS A 3 -32.82 -57.10 -34.66
CA LYS A 3 -33.55 -55.98 -34.03
C LYS A 3 -32.61 -54.84 -33.67
N GLY A 4 -32.90 -53.64 -34.16
CA GLY A 4 -32.30 -52.39 -33.69
C GLY A 4 -32.77 -52.03 -32.28
N ARG A 5 -31.83 -51.73 -31.40
CA ARG A 5 -32.07 -51.26 -30.05
C ARG A 5 -32.08 -49.73 -30.08
N GLN A 6 -33.19 -49.10 -29.75
CA GLN A 6 -33.29 -47.65 -29.51
C GLN A 6 -32.57 -47.33 -28.22
N ILE A 7 -31.65 -46.36 -28.30
CA ILE A 7 -30.99 -45.77 -27.13
C ILE A 7 -31.75 -44.48 -26.81
N SER A 8 -32.41 -44.47 -25.66
CA SER A 8 -33.10 -43.29 -25.12
C SER A 8 -32.08 -42.29 -24.60
N ASN A 9 -32.21 -41.05 -25.07
CA ASN A 9 -31.43 -39.89 -24.53
C ASN A 9 -31.86 -39.56 -23.09
N PRO A 10 -30.94 -39.31 -22.17
CA PRO A 10 -31.30 -38.81 -20.85
C PRO A 10 -31.63 -37.30 -20.92
N VAL A 11 -32.81 -36.96 -20.41
CA VAL A 11 -33.30 -35.60 -20.19
C VAL A 11 -32.57 -35.04 -18.97
N PHE A 12 -31.70 -34.02 -19.16
CA PHE A 12 -31.12 -33.25 -18.07
C PHE A 12 -32.11 -32.19 -17.61
N PRO A 13 -32.40 -32.08 -16.30
CA PRO A 13 -33.21 -30.96 -15.78
C PRO A 13 -32.43 -29.68 -15.82
N LYS A 14 -32.97 -28.64 -16.46
CA LYS A 14 -32.47 -27.26 -16.43
C LYS A 14 -32.77 -26.67 -15.05
N TRP A 15 -31.76 -26.62 -14.17
CA TRP A 15 -31.81 -25.77 -13.01
C TRP A 15 -31.37 -24.38 -13.44
N LEU A 16 -32.32 -23.49 -13.69
CA LEU A 16 -32.11 -22.06 -13.77
C LEU A 16 -31.93 -21.55 -12.33
N VAL A 17 -30.70 -21.28 -11.96
CA VAL A 17 -30.40 -20.48 -10.77
C VAL A 17 -30.47 -19.01 -11.18
N PRO A 18 -31.41 -18.21 -10.64
CA PRO A 18 -31.38 -16.77 -10.88
C PRO A 18 -30.18 -16.20 -10.11
N GLY A 19 -29.19 -15.77 -10.85
CA GLY A 19 -28.08 -14.99 -10.31
C GLY A 19 -28.58 -13.68 -9.73
N SER A 20 -28.78 -13.62 -8.43
CA SER A 20 -29.00 -12.36 -7.72
C SER A 20 -27.71 -11.56 -7.75
N VAL A 21 -27.62 -10.63 -8.70
CA VAL A 21 -26.62 -9.56 -8.70
C VAL A 21 -26.96 -8.64 -7.52
N ILE A 22 -26.27 -8.81 -6.40
CA ILE A 22 -26.34 -7.88 -5.29
C ILE A 22 -25.60 -6.62 -5.74
N VAL A 23 -26.34 -5.65 -6.26
CA VAL A 23 -25.84 -4.28 -6.45
C VAL A 23 -25.80 -3.64 -5.08
N MET A 24 -24.62 -3.68 -4.43
CA MET A 24 -24.36 -2.87 -3.24
C MET A 24 -24.33 -1.40 -3.66
N CYS A 25 -25.43 -0.68 -3.44
CA CYS A 25 -25.43 0.78 -3.49
C CYS A 25 -24.65 1.31 -2.29
N PHE A 26 -23.36 1.61 -2.49
CA PHE A 26 -22.58 2.38 -1.53
C PHE A 26 -23.05 3.84 -1.57
N SER A 27 -23.66 4.31 -0.50
CA SER A 27 -23.88 5.74 -0.27
C SER A 27 -22.52 6.40 -0.06
N VAL A 28 -22.09 7.19 -1.04
CA VAL A 28 -20.80 7.87 -1.08
C VAL A 28 -20.85 9.04 -0.10
N TRP A 29 -20.34 8.84 1.10
CA TRP A 29 -19.84 9.92 1.93
C TRP A 29 -18.41 10.17 1.50
N SER A 30 -18.09 11.45 1.24
CA SER A 30 -16.83 11.85 0.61
C SER A 30 -15.68 11.74 1.62
N SER A 31 -15.06 10.57 1.72
CA SER A 31 -13.74 10.42 2.27
C SER A 31 -12.73 10.59 1.13
N SER A 32 -11.71 11.39 1.34
CA SER A 32 -10.65 11.58 0.36
C SER A 32 -9.56 10.55 0.64
N ALA A 33 -9.57 9.43 -0.10
CA ALA A 33 -8.44 8.51 -0.10
C ALA A 33 -7.23 9.23 -0.71
N TRP A 34 -6.18 9.37 0.08
CA TRP A 34 -4.90 9.92 -0.36
C TRP A 34 -3.98 8.74 -0.65
N ALA A 35 -3.76 8.43 -1.92
CA ALA A 35 -2.84 7.40 -2.33
C ALA A 35 -1.45 7.71 -1.79
N TYR A 36 -0.86 6.74 -1.09
CA TYR A 36 0.49 6.82 -0.59
C TYR A 36 1.49 6.17 -1.55
N ARG A 37 1.00 5.31 -2.38
CA ARG A 37 1.74 4.72 -3.50
C ARG A 37 2.07 5.76 -4.58
N PRO A 38 3.22 5.60 -5.29
CA PRO A 38 4.09 4.42 -5.39
C PRO A 38 5.38 4.47 -4.53
N PHE A 39 5.39 5.18 -3.42
CA PHE A 39 6.58 5.49 -2.62
C PHE A 39 7.05 4.34 -1.71
N ASP A 40 8.26 4.46 -1.18
CA ASP A 40 8.80 3.65 -0.09
C ASP A 40 8.63 4.35 1.27
N GLY A 41 8.62 5.66 1.28
CA GLY A 41 8.28 6.47 2.45
C GLY A 41 6.78 6.71 2.63
N THR A 42 6.34 7.48 3.64
CA THR A 42 4.94 7.73 4.02
C THR A 42 4.63 9.21 4.29
N ASP A 43 3.36 9.62 4.36
CA ASP A 43 2.92 10.99 4.66
C ASP A 43 2.46 11.13 6.13
N ALA A 44 2.12 12.34 6.56
CA ALA A 44 1.61 12.60 7.91
C ALA A 44 0.07 12.66 7.98
N ALA A 45 -0.65 12.06 7.00
CA ALA A 45 -2.09 11.87 7.09
C ALA A 45 -2.42 10.51 7.72
N VAL A 46 -3.65 10.33 8.13
CA VAL A 46 -4.23 9.07 8.61
C VAL A 46 -5.65 8.96 8.07
N ALA A 47 -6.14 7.75 7.86
CA ALA A 47 -7.51 7.49 7.48
C ALA A 47 -8.49 8.05 8.51
N ALA A 48 -9.65 8.51 8.08
CA ALA A 48 -10.69 9.01 8.97
C ALA A 48 -11.23 7.87 9.88
N PRO A 49 -11.72 8.17 11.08
CA PRO A 49 -12.24 7.14 11.99
C PRO A 49 -13.29 6.25 11.33
N GLY A 50 -13.05 4.92 11.34
CA GLY A 50 -13.92 3.93 10.68
C GLY A 50 -13.80 3.87 9.16
N GLU A 51 -12.83 4.54 8.56
CA GLU A 51 -12.47 4.42 7.15
C GLU A 51 -11.42 3.33 6.97
N LEU A 52 -11.60 2.50 5.94
CA LEU A 52 -10.61 1.56 5.47
C LEU A 52 -10.05 2.05 4.14
N GLU A 53 -8.74 2.21 4.06
CA GLU A 53 -8.02 2.49 2.83
C GLU A 53 -7.15 1.30 2.46
N ILE A 54 -7.21 0.87 1.21
CA ILE A 54 -6.41 -0.23 0.69
C ILE A 54 -5.58 0.27 -0.48
N GLU A 55 -4.28 0.13 -0.34
CA GLU A 55 -3.29 0.36 -1.36
C GLU A 55 -2.85 -0.98 -1.93
N LEU A 56 -3.06 -1.20 -3.21
CA LEU A 56 -2.79 -2.47 -3.86
C LEU A 56 -1.87 -2.29 -5.07
N GLN A 57 -0.77 -3.02 -5.10
CA GLN A 57 0.03 -3.25 -6.30
C GLN A 57 -0.30 -4.63 -6.85
N PRO A 58 -1.15 -4.74 -7.87
CA PRO A 58 -1.48 -6.04 -8.46
C PRO A 58 -0.31 -6.64 -9.22
N ALA A 59 0.63 -5.81 -9.70
CA ALA A 59 1.84 -6.28 -10.36
C ALA A 59 2.94 -5.22 -10.32
N GLY A 60 4.16 -5.68 -10.06
CA GLY A 60 5.40 -4.93 -10.19
C GLY A 60 6.51 -5.83 -10.71
N ARG A 61 7.48 -5.26 -11.41
CA ARG A 61 8.66 -5.98 -11.89
C ARG A 61 9.90 -5.39 -11.26
N LEU A 62 10.57 -6.20 -10.47
CA LEU A 62 11.85 -5.90 -9.83
C LEU A 62 12.99 -6.63 -10.58
N ARG A 63 14.07 -5.90 -10.88
CA ARG A 63 15.31 -6.46 -11.39
C ARG A 63 16.47 -6.00 -10.53
N GLU A 64 17.13 -6.95 -9.90
CA GLU A 64 18.25 -6.71 -9.00
C GLU A 64 19.32 -7.78 -9.20
N SER A 65 20.60 -7.36 -9.35
CA SER A 65 21.76 -8.26 -9.40
C SER A 65 21.60 -9.47 -10.33
N GLY A 66 20.97 -9.26 -11.50
CA GLY A 66 20.73 -10.33 -12.49
C GLY A 66 19.47 -11.14 -12.29
N THR A 67 18.80 -11.02 -11.13
CA THR A 67 17.51 -11.64 -10.84
C THR A 67 16.37 -10.73 -11.30
N THR A 68 15.34 -11.32 -11.90
CA THR A 68 14.08 -10.62 -12.19
C THR A 68 12.97 -11.27 -11.38
N SER A 69 12.23 -10.47 -10.63
CA SER A 69 11.10 -10.94 -9.80
C SER A 69 9.80 -10.20 -10.19
N LEU A 70 8.69 -10.90 -10.04
CA LEU A 70 7.35 -10.33 -9.96
C LEU A 70 7.08 -9.98 -8.50
N VAL A 71 6.68 -8.74 -8.21
CA VAL A 71 6.17 -8.30 -6.91
C VAL A 71 4.67 -8.16 -7.04
N ALA A 72 3.92 -9.15 -6.52
CA ALA A 72 2.47 -9.21 -6.67
C ALA A 72 1.83 -10.27 -5.74
N PRO A 73 0.77 -9.92 -5.01
CA PRO A 73 0.38 -8.55 -4.70
C PRO A 73 1.35 -7.89 -3.71
N ALA A 74 1.46 -6.56 -3.73
CA ALA A 74 1.91 -5.81 -2.57
C ALA A 74 0.71 -5.00 -2.07
N THR A 75 0.49 -4.98 -0.76
CA THR A 75 -0.72 -4.42 -0.17
C THR A 75 -0.38 -3.69 1.12
N VAL A 76 -0.95 -2.49 1.27
CA VAL A 76 -1.04 -1.77 2.55
C VAL A 76 -2.52 -1.58 2.87
N ILE A 77 -2.90 -1.85 4.10
CA ILE A 77 -4.26 -1.71 4.61
C ILE A 77 -4.21 -0.74 5.77
N ASN A 78 -4.83 0.41 5.60
CA ASN A 78 -4.90 1.49 6.57
C ASN A 78 -6.32 1.54 7.15
N TYR A 79 -6.46 1.51 8.49
CA TYR A 79 -7.74 1.61 9.16
C TYR A 79 -7.72 2.73 10.20
N GLY A 80 -8.56 3.73 10.01
CA GLY A 80 -8.76 4.83 10.95
C GLY A 80 -9.40 4.36 12.24
N LEU A 81 -8.60 4.31 13.33
CA LEU A 81 -9.07 3.86 14.63
C LEU A 81 -9.86 4.93 15.38
N SER A 82 -9.33 6.14 15.37
CA SER A 82 -9.90 7.33 16.02
C SER A 82 -9.28 8.58 15.40
N GLU A 83 -9.71 9.76 15.82
CA GLU A 83 -9.10 11.00 15.33
C GLU A 83 -7.58 11.01 15.56
N GLY A 84 -6.82 11.11 14.46
CA GLY A 84 -5.36 11.14 14.49
C GLY A 84 -4.67 9.78 14.69
N TRP A 85 -5.39 8.65 14.73
CA TRP A 85 -4.82 7.32 14.87
C TRP A 85 -5.25 6.37 13.77
N GLU A 86 -4.31 5.62 13.24
CA GLU A 86 -4.49 4.63 12.20
C GLU A 86 -3.74 3.34 12.52
N ALA A 87 -4.35 2.20 12.20
CA ALA A 87 -3.68 0.92 12.16
C ALA A 87 -3.28 0.61 10.72
N VAL A 88 -2.04 0.16 10.52
CA VAL A 88 -1.46 -0.17 9.23
C VAL A 88 -1.05 -1.63 9.22
N LEU A 89 -1.44 -2.37 8.18
CA LEU A 89 -0.98 -3.72 7.89
C LEU A 89 -0.40 -3.75 6.49
N GLU A 90 0.78 -4.32 6.33
CA GLU A 90 1.43 -4.39 5.03
C GLU A 90 2.04 -5.76 4.75
N GLY A 91 2.35 -6.00 3.47
CA GLY A 91 3.04 -7.18 3.02
C GLY A 91 3.02 -7.31 1.50
N GLN A 92 3.98 -8.09 0.98
CA GLN A 92 4.07 -8.33 -0.46
C GLN A 92 4.44 -9.77 -0.80
N GLY A 93 3.88 -10.25 -1.90
CA GLY A 93 4.32 -11.48 -2.56
C GLY A 93 5.46 -11.17 -3.52
N GLN A 94 6.55 -11.91 -3.45
CA GLN A 94 7.65 -11.83 -4.39
C GLN A 94 7.93 -13.19 -5.01
N THR A 95 7.91 -13.25 -6.35
CA THR A 95 8.15 -14.46 -7.13
C THR A 95 9.33 -14.27 -8.06
N PRO A 96 10.48 -14.94 -7.85
CA PRO A 96 11.60 -14.92 -8.80
C PRO A 96 11.16 -15.55 -10.14
N LEU A 97 11.35 -14.80 -11.23
CA LEU A 97 11.02 -15.23 -12.59
C LEU A 97 12.25 -15.72 -13.36
N SER A 98 13.41 -15.11 -13.10
CA SER A 98 14.68 -15.48 -13.75
C SER A 98 15.87 -15.17 -12.83
N PRO A 99 16.58 -16.23 -12.31
CA PRO A 99 16.16 -17.62 -12.34
C PRO A 99 14.82 -17.81 -11.60
N SER A 100 14.04 -18.81 -12.02
CA SER A 100 12.73 -19.08 -11.41
C SER A 100 12.89 -19.67 -10.01
N GLY A 101 11.98 -19.29 -9.10
CA GLY A 101 11.97 -19.73 -7.70
C GLY A 101 10.57 -19.73 -7.10
N PRO A 102 10.43 -20.23 -5.86
CA PRO A 102 9.15 -20.20 -5.16
C PRO A 102 8.73 -18.76 -4.81
N THR A 103 7.44 -18.53 -4.72
CA THR A 103 6.89 -17.28 -4.19
C THR A 103 7.14 -17.20 -2.69
N SER A 104 7.57 -16.04 -2.22
CA SER A 104 7.70 -15.69 -0.80
C SER A 104 6.77 -14.54 -0.44
N LEU A 105 6.25 -14.55 0.79
CA LEU A 105 5.67 -13.37 1.42
C LEU A 105 6.80 -12.64 2.15
N THR A 106 7.00 -11.38 1.81
CA THR A 106 8.08 -10.52 2.35
C THR A 106 7.51 -9.17 2.79
N ALA A 107 8.30 -8.42 3.53
CA ALA A 107 7.95 -7.08 4.01
C ALA A 107 6.60 -7.04 4.78
N ALA A 108 6.25 -8.14 5.47
CA ALA A 108 5.05 -8.14 6.29
C ALA A 108 5.28 -7.31 7.57
N GLY A 109 4.31 -6.45 7.90
CA GLY A 109 4.38 -5.56 9.06
C GLY A 109 3.02 -5.20 9.61
N ALA A 110 2.99 -4.75 10.88
CA ALA A 110 1.81 -4.21 11.56
C ALA A 110 2.22 -3.00 12.39
N PHE A 111 1.61 -1.85 12.11
CA PHE A 111 2.02 -0.57 12.69
C PHE A 111 0.81 0.22 13.21
N LEU A 112 1.12 1.18 14.06
CA LEU A 112 0.23 2.26 14.47
C LEU A 112 0.85 3.59 14.02
N LYS A 113 0.05 4.40 13.36
CA LYS A 113 0.40 5.75 12.94
C LYS A 113 -0.40 6.76 13.74
N HIS A 114 0.27 7.82 14.17
CA HIS A 114 -0.34 8.87 14.98
C HIS A 114 0.06 10.26 14.53
N VAL A 115 -0.93 11.13 14.32
CA VAL A 115 -0.73 12.54 14.00
C VAL A 115 -0.40 13.29 15.30
N LEU A 116 0.87 13.65 15.48
CA LEU A 116 1.35 14.41 16.64
C LEU A 116 0.95 15.90 16.56
N GLN A 117 1.00 16.44 15.34
CA GLN A 117 0.64 17.83 15.05
C GLN A 117 -0.17 17.90 13.75
N PRO A 118 -1.48 18.20 13.84
CA PRO A 118 -2.27 18.49 12.64
C PRO A 118 -1.81 19.77 11.95
N GLY A 119 -1.60 19.72 10.65
CA GLY A 119 -1.14 20.81 9.80
C GLY A 119 -1.82 20.83 8.43
N SER A 120 -1.08 21.12 7.39
CA SER A 120 -1.61 21.33 6.04
C SER A 120 -2.28 20.13 5.39
N LEU A 121 -1.97 18.90 5.85
CA LEU A 121 -2.68 17.70 5.39
C LEU A 121 -4.04 17.51 6.07
N GLN A 122 -4.24 18.11 7.24
CA GLN A 122 -5.49 18.15 7.99
C GLN A 122 -6.19 19.53 7.86
N ASP A 123 -5.90 20.27 6.77
CA ASP A 123 -6.46 21.59 6.45
C ASP A 123 -6.23 22.65 7.56
N LYS A 124 -5.09 22.53 8.29
CA LYS A 124 -4.62 23.50 9.28
C LYS A 124 -3.35 24.20 8.80
N ALA A 125 -2.98 25.30 9.45
CA ALA A 125 -1.76 26.01 9.13
C ALA A 125 -0.52 25.25 9.60
N GLY A 126 0.57 25.34 8.84
CA GLY A 126 1.86 24.76 9.17
C GLY A 126 2.03 23.30 8.76
N PRO A 127 3.15 22.68 9.12
CA PRO A 127 3.43 21.30 8.79
C PRO A 127 2.58 20.33 9.61
N SER A 128 2.16 19.23 8.96
CA SER A 128 1.61 18.04 9.61
C SER A 128 2.79 17.20 10.09
N ILE A 129 2.75 16.75 11.34
CA ILE A 129 3.78 15.89 11.92
C ILE A 129 3.12 14.62 12.44
N ALA A 130 3.65 13.46 12.05
CA ALA A 130 3.18 12.17 12.49
C ALA A 130 4.35 11.28 12.92
N THR A 131 4.03 10.23 13.64
CA THR A 131 4.91 9.10 13.92
C THR A 131 4.23 7.80 13.54
N GLU A 132 5.01 6.84 13.07
CA GLU A 132 4.56 5.47 12.82
C GLU A 132 5.50 4.52 13.53
N PHE A 133 4.97 3.51 14.21
CA PHE A 133 5.75 2.52 14.93
C PHE A 133 5.05 1.18 14.94
N GLY A 134 5.83 0.12 14.92
CA GLY A 134 5.24 -1.21 14.86
C GLY A 134 6.25 -2.34 14.80
N VAL A 135 5.75 -3.49 14.36
CA VAL A 135 6.50 -4.73 14.30
C VAL A 135 6.67 -5.19 12.86
N LEU A 136 7.88 -5.62 12.55
CA LEU A 136 8.23 -6.30 11.31
C LEU A 136 8.00 -7.79 11.53
N LEU A 137 7.04 -8.37 10.79
CA LEU A 137 6.65 -9.77 10.93
C LEU A 137 7.58 -10.69 10.12
N PRO A 138 7.71 -11.96 10.48
CA PRO A 138 8.56 -12.89 9.76
C PRO A 138 8.18 -13.01 8.29
N ASP A 139 9.19 -13.13 7.42
CA ASP A 139 8.97 -13.52 6.03
C ASP A 139 8.60 -15.01 5.93
N SER A 140 7.83 -15.39 4.93
CA SER A 140 7.41 -16.79 4.74
C SER A 140 8.58 -17.71 4.33
N THR A 141 9.62 -17.12 3.73
CA THR A 141 10.87 -17.80 3.35
C THR A 141 12.03 -16.84 3.61
N GLY A 142 13.14 -17.36 4.11
CA GLY A 142 14.32 -16.56 4.41
C GLY A 142 14.31 -16.09 5.86
N ASN A 143 14.05 -14.81 6.09
CA ASN A 143 14.15 -14.21 7.42
C ASN A 143 12.92 -14.49 8.29
N SER A 144 13.05 -15.36 9.28
CA SER A 144 11.99 -15.77 10.21
C SER A 144 11.96 -14.97 11.51
N GLY A 145 12.80 -13.96 11.65
CA GLY A 145 12.86 -13.12 12.86
C GLY A 145 11.72 -12.10 12.90
N VAL A 146 11.59 -11.45 14.04
CA VAL A 146 10.68 -10.34 14.29
C VAL A 146 11.52 -9.09 14.55
N GLY A 147 11.17 -7.99 13.90
CA GLY A 147 11.79 -6.70 14.10
C GLY A 147 10.79 -5.66 14.63
N ALA A 148 11.25 -4.43 14.77
CA ALA A 148 10.42 -3.29 15.14
C ALA A 148 10.96 -2.03 14.48
N SER A 149 10.07 -1.08 14.16
CA SER A 149 10.46 0.21 13.62
C SER A 149 9.76 1.38 14.30
N LEU A 150 10.35 2.56 14.13
CA LEU A 150 9.84 3.84 14.56
C LEU A 150 10.22 4.90 13.54
N ALA A 151 9.20 5.52 12.93
CA ALA A 151 9.35 6.61 11.97
C ALA A 151 8.82 7.94 12.50
N GLY A 152 9.49 9.01 12.14
CA GLY A 152 9.04 10.40 12.23
C GLY A 152 8.76 10.94 10.83
N ILE A 153 7.60 11.59 10.64
CA ILE A 153 7.10 12.02 9.35
C ILE A 153 6.71 13.48 9.44
N VAL A 154 7.18 14.29 8.49
CA VAL A 154 6.79 15.71 8.36
C VAL A 154 6.28 15.96 6.96
N SER A 155 5.07 16.50 6.84
CA SER A 155 4.45 16.80 5.56
C SER A 155 3.99 18.25 5.49
N GLN A 156 4.25 18.92 4.38
CA GLN A 156 3.77 20.28 4.14
C GLN A 156 3.23 20.41 2.73
N ARG A 157 1.99 20.91 2.63
CA ARG A 157 1.31 21.21 1.37
C ARG A 157 1.35 22.69 1.09
N TRP A 158 1.63 23.03 -0.16
CA TRP A 158 1.50 24.35 -0.76
C TRP A 158 0.63 24.28 -2.03
N ASP A 159 0.30 25.41 -2.61
CA ASP A 159 -0.49 25.43 -3.87
C ASP A 159 0.25 24.77 -5.04
N TRP A 160 1.57 24.81 -5.05
CA TRP A 160 2.41 24.24 -6.12
C TRP A 160 2.73 22.76 -5.94
N GLY A 161 2.52 22.20 -4.75
CA GLY A 161 2.84 20.80 -4.47
C GLY A 161 2.89 20.48 -2.98
N THR A 162 3.22 19.22 -2.67
CA THR A 162 3.38 18.72 -1.30
C THR A 162 4.76 18.09 -1.16
N ILE A 163 5.40 18.30 -0.02
CA ILE A 163 6.66 17.65 0.36
C ILE A 163 6.42 16.83 1.62
N HIS A 164 6.97 15.60 1.63
CA HIS A 164 7.00 14.73 2.79
C HIS A 164 8.45 14.36 3.09
N LEU A 165 8.83 14.44 4.35
CA LEU A 165 10.14 14.02 4.86
C LEU A 165 9.93 12.88 5.83
N ASN A 166 10.71 11.83 5.69
CA ASN A 166 10.65 10.62 6.49
C ASN A 166 12.02 10.36 7.12
N ALA A 167 12.03 9.99 8.39
CA ALA A 167 13.19 9.45 9.07
C ALA A 167 12.73 8.27 9.93
N GLU A 168 13.29 7.10 9.68
CA GLU A 168 12.95 5.86 10.38
C GLU A 168 14.20 5.22 10.97
N THR A 169 14.04 4.55 12.10
CA THR A 169 15.01 3.63 12.67
C THR A 169 14.33 2.31 12.95
N ALA A 170 15.01 1.20 12.67
CA ALA A 170 14.48 -0.12 12.91
C ALA A 170 15.53 -1.05 13.58
N LEU A 171 15.01 -2.03 14.30
CA LEU A 171 15.67 -3.27 14.55
C LEU A 171 15.12 -4.26 13.52
N THR A 172 15.96 -4.68 12.57
CA THR A 172 15.51 -5.56 11.48
C THR A 172 15.14 -6.96 11.99
N ARG A 173 14.58 -7.80 11.11
CA ARG A 173 14.27 -9.20 11.43
C ARG A 173 15.49 -10.02 11.81
N ASP A 174 16.68 -9.65 11.31
CA ASP A 174 17.97 -10.23 11.66
C ASP A 174 18.63 -9.59 12.88
N HIS A 175 17.91 -8.69 13.55
CA HIS A 175 18.34 -7.94 14.73
C HIS A 175 19.54 -7.00 14.47
N HIS A 176 19.66 -6.48 13.27
CA HIS A 176 20.56 -5.38 12.94
C HIS A 176 19.85 -4.04 13.13
N ALA A 177 20.61 -3.01 13.45
CA ALA A 177 20.09 -1.65 13.41
C ALA A 177 19.95 -1.19 11.95
N ASP A 178 18.86 -0.51 11.64
CA ASP A 178 18.58 0.09 10.35
C ASP A 178 18.19 1.56 10.50
N VAL A 179 18.53 2.37 9.51
CA VAL A 179 18.08 3.76 9.39
C VAL A 179 17.66 4.04 7.96
N PHE A 180 16.53 4.70 7.81
CA PHE A 180 16.00 5.21 6.55
C PHE A 180 15.79 6.72 6.65
N VAL A 181 16.17 7.47 5.61
CA VAL A 181 15.88 8.90 5.48
C VAL A 181 15.44 9.15 4.04
N GLY A 182 14.24 9.68 3.87
CA GLY A 182 13.66 9.92 2.56
C GLY A 182 12.91 11.23 2.44
N GLY A 183 12.76 11.68 1.20
CA GLY A 183 11.96 12.84 0.84
C GLY A 183 11.13 12.57 -0.41
N ILE A 184 9.85 12.93 -0.34
CA ILE A 184 8.87 12.80 -1.42
C ILE A 184 8.43 14.19 -1.83
N ILE A 185 8.27 14.40 -3.12
CA ILE A 185 7.63 15.58 -3.71
C ILE A 185 6.49 15.17 -4.61
N GLU A 186 5.32 15.78 -4.39
CA GLU A 186 4.14 15.62 -5.23
C GLU A 186 3.76 16.93 -5.89
N GLY A 187 3.25 16.87 -7.12
CA GLY A 187 2.63 18.00 -7.80
C GLY A 187 1.37 18.51 -7.08
N PRO A 188 0.76 19.61 -7.58
CA PRO A 188 -0.38 20.23 -6.93
C PRO A 188 -1.52 19.25 -6.63
N SER A 189 -2.00 19.23 -5.39
CA SER A 189 -3.06 18.31 -4.92
C SER A 189 -4.39 18.47 -5.68
N LYS A 190 -4.61 19.62 -6.33
CA LYS A 190 -5.80 19.92 -7.15
C LYS A 190 -5.74 19.26 -8.53
N TRP A 191 -4.56 18.78 -8.98
CA TRP A 191 -4.43 18.15 -10.29
C TRP A 191 -5.02 16.73 -10.28
N THR A 192 -5.68 16.39 -11.37
CA THR A 192 -6.23 15.03 -11.56
C THR A 192 -5.11 14.01 -11.76
N VAL A 193 -4.04 14.41 -12.47
CA VAL A 193 -2.81 13.62 -12.62
C VAL A 193 -1.68 14.42 -12.01
N ARG A 194 -1.03 13.85 -10.99
CA ARG A 194 0.06 14.49 -10.25
C ARG A 194 1.38 13.79 -10.57
N PRO A 195 2.41 14.51 -11.01
CA PRO A 195 3.76 13.98 -11.04
C PRO A 195 4.26 13.84 -9.61
N VAL A 196 5.04 12.79 -9.38
CA VAL A 196 5.62 12.48 -8.07
C VAL A 196 7.06 12.04 -8.21
N ALA A 197 7.86 12.30 -7.21
CA ALA A 197 9.22 11.80 -7.11
C ALA A 197 9.59 11.53 -5.65
N GLU A 198 10.46 10.56 -5.44
CA GLU A 198 11.04 10.23 -4.14
C GLU A 198 12.54 10.02 -4.27
N LEU A 199 13.25 10.41 -3.24
CA LEU A 199 14.67 10.11 -3.05
C LEU A 199 14.86 9.65 -1.61
N PHE A 200 15.56 8.51 -1.41
CA PHE A 200 15.90 8.06 -0.08
C PHE A 200 17.29 7.42 0.02
N TYR A 201 17.78 7.39 1.24
CA TYR A 201 18.93 6.61 1.69
C TYR A 201 18.50 5.68 2.82
N GLU A 202 18.94 4.43 2.74
CA GLU A 202 18.70 3.39 3.75
C GLU A 202 20.01 2.69 4.08
N LYS A 203 20.20 2.36 5.37
CA LYS A 203 21.38 1.63 5.85
C LYS A 203 20.97 0.61 6.89
N ASP A 204 21.01 -0.67 6.50
CA ASP A 204 21.02 -1.80 7.43
C ASP A 204 22.48 -2.08 7.83
N PHE A 205 22.81 -1.83 9.10
CA PHE A 205 24.18 -1.90 9.58
C PHE A 205 24.69 -3.34 9.62
N GLY A 206 25.63 -3.65 8.72
CA GLY A 206 26.23 -4.97 8.54
C GLY A 206 25.65 -5.77 7.38
N GLN A 207 24.59 -5.29 6.72
CA GLN A 207 23.95 -5.97 5.59
C GLN A 207 24.10 -5.19 4.28
N PHE A 208 23.44 -4.03 4.17
CA PHE A 208 23.43 -3.25 2.93
C PHE A 208 23.30 -1.76 3.18
N GLU A 209 23.57 -1.01 2.13
CA GLU A 209 23.16 0.40 1.99
C GLU A 209 22.53 0.60 0.62
N THR A 210 21.49 1.43 0.59
CA THR A 210 20.73 1.72 -0.62
C THR A 210 20.56 3.22 -0.78
N ILE A 211 20.83 3.72 -1.99
CA ILE A 211 20.39 5.03 -2.46
C ILE A 211 19.38 4.79 -3.56
N SER A 212 18.19 5.37 -3.44
CA SER A 212 17.08 5.12 -4.36
C SER A 212 16.46 6.42 -4.84
N ALA A 213 16.08 6.44 -6.12
CA ALA A 213 15.27 7.47 -6.72
C ALA A 213 14.06 6.85 -7.43
N LEU A 214 12.89 7.41 -7.23
CA LEU A 214 11.65 7.03 -7.90
C LEU A 214 11.05 8.26 -8.57
N VAL A 215 10.48 8.07 -9.75
CA VAL A 215 9.61 9.04 -10.42
C VAL A 215 8.33 8.35 -10.85
N GLY A 216 7.21 9.07 -10.81
CA GLY A 216 5.93 8.46 -11.10
C GLY A 216 4.80 9.46 -11.33
N LEU A 217 3.61 8.91 -11.47
CA LEU A 217 2.37 9.64 -11.62
C LEU A 217 1.30 9.02 -10.71
N ILE A 218 0.47 9.87 -10.11
CA ILE A 218 -0.76 9.46 -9.41
C ILE A 218 -1.93 10.07 -10.18
N TRP A 219 -2.86 9.23 -10.63
CA TRP A 219 -4.08 9.61 -11.32
C TRP A 219 -5.30 9.42 -10.41
N ARG A 220 -5.85 10.52 -9.90
CA ARG A 220 -7.08 10.53 -9.09
C ARG A 220 -8.30 10.44 -10.01
N VAL A 221 -8.93 9.27 -10.06
CA VAL A 221 -10.11 8.99 -10.89
C VAL A 221 -11.39 9.44 -10.18
N ARG A 222 -11.44 9.22 -8.85
CA ARG A 222 -12.54 9.61 -7.96
C ARG A 222 -11.97 10.10 -6.63
N HIS A 223 -12.81 10.63 -5.77
CA HIS A 223 -12.39 11.06 -4.42
C HIS A 223 -11.76 9.92 -3.62
N ASN A 224 -12.25 8.69 -3.82
CA ASN A 224 -11.85 7.50 -3.08
C ASN A 224 -11.14 6.46 -3.97
N LEU A 225 -10.68 6.81 -5.16
CA LEU A 225 -9.97 5.91 -6.07
C LEU A 225 -8.90 6.64 -6.85
N SER A 226 -7.68 6.19 -6.73
CA SER A 226 -6.55 6.61 -7.56
C SER A 226 -5.79 5.42 -8.13
N PHE A 227 -5.14 5.64 -9.26
CA PHE A 227 -4.14 4.74 -9.84
C PHE A 227 -2.78 5.40 -9.78
N ASP A 228 -1.75 4.60 -9.70
CA ASP A 228 -0.38 5.06 -9.69
C ASP A 228 0.52 4.21 -10.61
N VAL A 229 1.60 4.83 -11.07
CA VAL A 229 2.71 4.16 -11.72
C VAL A 229 4.00 4.81 -11.28
N GLY A 230 5.00 3.98 -10.97
CA GLY A 230 6.33 4.41 -10.55
C GLY A 230 7.43 3.65 -11.27
N LEU A 231 8.52 4.37 -11.53
CA LEU A 231 9.78 3.82 -12.02
C LEU A 231 10.85 4.13 -10.97
N ARG A 232 11.42 3.10 -10.37
CA ARG A 232 12.47 3.19 -9.35
C ARG A 232 13.80 2.72 -9.91
N HIS A 233 14.84 3.50 -9.63
CA HIS A 233 16.23 3.11 -9.81
C HIS A 233 16.96 3.28 -8.48
N ALA A 234 17.67 2.23 -8.05
CA ALA A 234 18.46 2.27 -6.84
C ALA A 234 19.82 1.62 -7.02
N LEU A 235 20.73 1.96 -6.12
CA LEU A 235 22.03 1.32 -5.96
C LEU A 235 22.09 0.70 -4.57
N THR A 236 22.04 -0.64 -4.49
CA THR A 236 22.18 -1.39 -3.24
C THR A 236 23.59 -2.00 -3.20
N ASN A 237 24.41 -1.57 -2.25
CA ASN A 237 25.85 -1.92 -2.17
C ASN A 237 26.58 -1.66 -3.53
N GLY A 238 26.20 -0.61 -4.26
CA GLY A 238 26.73 -0.29 -5.57
C GLY A 238 26.17 -1.12 -6.73
N HIS A 239 25.28 -2.08 -6.48
CA HIS A 239 24.63 -2.88 -7.51
C HIS A 239 23.28 -2.27 -7.92
N PRO A 240 23.02 -2.16 -9.25
CA PRO A 240 21.79 -1.53 -9.72
C PRO A 240 20.55 -2.38 -9.47
N LEU A 241 19.52 -1.73 -8.95
CA LEU A 241 18.16 -2.23 -8.84
C LEU A 241 17.24 -1.35 -9.69
N ASN A 242 16.35 -1.97 -10.45
CA ASN A 242 15.34 -1.28 -11.24
C ASN A 242 13.98 -1.90 -10.98
N GLU A 243 12.97 -1.07 -10.73
CA GLU A 243 11.62 -1.53 -10.46
C GLU A 243 10.60 -0.70 -11.23
N ILE A 244 9.57 -1.40 -11.72
CA ILE A 244 8.36 -0.78 -12.27
C ILE A 244 7.21 -1.19 -11.35
N ARG A 245 6.51 -0.21 -10.82
CA ARG A 245 5.34 -0.37 -9.95
C ARG A 245 4.11 0.15 -10.66
N ALA A 246 2.99 -0.55 -10.52
CA ALA A 246 1.68 -0.06 -10.93
C ALA A 246 0.66 -0.48 -9.88
N GLY A 247 -0.13 0.46 -9.41
CA GLY A 247 -1.03 0.23 -8.30
C GLY A 247 -2.30 1.04 -8.35
N LEU A 248 -3.08 0.84 -7.32
CA LEU A 248 -4.31 1.57 -7.07
C LEU A 248 -4.53 1.71 -5.55
N THR A 249 -5.13 2.83 -5.17
CA THR A 249 -5.57 3.09 -3.80
C THR A 249 -7.06 3.36 -3.81
N PHE A 250 -7.79 2.72 -2.90
CA PHE A 250 -9.22 2.96 -2.73
C PHE A 250 -9.59 2.96 -1.25
N GLY A 251 -10.43 3.94 -0.87
CA GLY A 251 -10.95 4.11 0.48
C GLY A 251 -12.46 3.97 0.53
N PHE A 252 -12.97 3.43 1.63
CA PHE A 252 -14.39 3.33 1.89
C PHE A 252 -14.68 3.24 3.41
N PRO A 253 -15.84 3.78 3.86
CA PRO A 253 -16.22 3.66 5.25
C PRO A 253 -16.53 2.20 5.59
N LEU A 254 -15.83 1.66 6.58
CA LEU A 254 -16.10 0.34 7.14
C LEU A 254 -16.94 0.52 8.40
N ARG A 255 -18.28 0.34 8.31
CA ARG A 255 -19.13 0.29 9.49
C ARG A 255 -18.85 -1.01 10.25
N MET A 256 -18.03 -0.95 11.28
CA MET A 256 -17.91 -2.06 12.22
C MET A 256 -19.28 -2.29 12.86
N PHE A 257 -19.74 -3.53 12.89
CA PHE A 257 -21.00 -3.93 13.49
C PHE A 257 -21.08 -3.44 14.94
N GLY A 258 -21.90 -2.43 15.26
CA GLY A 258 -22.03 -1.94 16.62
C GLY A 258 -22.74 -0.61 16.84
N GLU A 259 -22.90 0.25 15.83
CA GLU A 259 -23.75 1.44 16.02
C GLU A 259 -25.23 1.07 15.86
N HIS A 260 -25.89 0.85 17.00
CA HIS A 260 -27.34 0.87 17.07
C HIS A 260 -27.80 2.25 16.61
N SER A 261 -28.42 2.30 15.44
CA SER A 261 -29.18 3.46 14.97
C SER A 261 -30.20 3.84 16.05
N GLN A 262 -29.95 4.90 16.82
CA GLN A 262 -31.02 5.53 17.56
C GLN A 262 -32.02 6.09 16.53
N PRO A 263 -33.34 5.78 16.65
CA PRO A 263 -34.33 6.37 15.76
C PRO A 263 -34.39 7.88 16.03
N PRO A 264 -34.66 8.70 15.02
CA PRO A 264 -34.80 10.14 15.18
C PRO A 264 -35.97 10.44 16.14
N ARG A 265 -35.70 11.30 17.14
CA ARG A 265 -36.72 11.85 18.03
C ARG A 265 -37.54 12.93 17.35
#